data_1545573d73386a51f189313b3e020623
#
_entry.id   1545573d73386a51f189313b3e020623
#
_cell.length_a   1.000
_cell.length_b   1.000
_cell.length_c   1.000
_cell.angle_alpha   90.00
_cell.angle_beta   90.00
_cell.angle_gamma   90.00
#
_symmetry.space_group_name_H-M   'P 1'
#
loop_
_entity.id
_entity.type
_entity.pdbx_description
1 polymer ?
#
loop_
_entity_poly.entity_id
_entity_poly.type
_entity_poly.pdbx_seq_one_letter_code
_entity_poly.pdbx_strand_id
1 'polypeptide(L)'
;MLTVTTFVFSPIAENTYILHNESGDCIIVDPGCYFGNERRELSDTISQNGWRPKYLLNTHCHLDHVFGNKFVSETYDLIPHIHEGEKPVLEYAPAAALKWGMPFENYKGPLEFLEEGDLVKLGDDVLKVLFAPGHSPAHICFYCEADGFVMGGDVLFRNSIGRTDLPGGNHDLLIQKIKDVMYVLPDETIVYPGHGEKTTIGYEKRN
;
A
#
# COMPACT_ATOMS: atom_id res chain seq x y z
N MET A 1 -10.60 -7.48 14.98
CA MET A 1 -9.13 -7.21 15.09
C MET A 1 -8.46 -7.70 13.81
N LEU A 2 -7.65 -6.83 13.20
CA LEU A 2 -6.89 -7.14 11.98
C LEU A 2 -5.47 -7.62 12.33
N THR A 3 -5.08 -8.73 11.74
CA THR A 3 -3.70 -9.24 11.77
C THR A 3 -3.01 -8.90 10.47
N VAL A 4 -1.74 -8.46 10.55
CA VAL A 4 -0.93 -8.05 9.39
C VAL A 4 0.07 -9.15 9.06
N THR A 5 0.00 -9.67 7.84
CA THR A 5 1.01 -10.56 7.25
C THR A 5 1.79 -9.78 6.19
N THR A 6 3.12 -9.82 6.25
CA THR A 6 4.01 -9.07 5.37
C THR A 6 4.76 -10.02 4.44
N PHE A 7 4.87 -9.63 3.19
CA PHE A 7 5.75 -10.23 2.18
C PHE A 7 6.73 -9.18 1.69
N VAL A 8 7.91 -9.60 1.26
CA VAL A 8 8.89 -8.72 0.61
C VAL A 8 9.07 -9.24 -0.80
N PHE A 9 8.60 -8.49 -1.78
CA PHE A 9 8.56 -8.91 -3.17
C PHE A 9 9.37 -8.01 -4.09
N SER A 10 9.59 -8.51 -5.29
CA SER A 10 10.30 -7.85 -6.38
C SER A 10 11.79 -7.58 -6.10
N PRO A 11 12.61 -7.28 -7.12
CA PRO A 11 14.00 -6.84 -6.93
C PRO A 11 14.14 -5.50 -6.18
N ILE A 12 13.04 -4.77 -6.01
CA ILE A 12 13.00 -3.47 -5.32
C ILE A 12 12.73 -3.66 -3.81
N ALA A 13 12.40 -4.91 -3.37
CA ALA A 13 12.09 -5.26 -1.99
C ALA A 13 10.92 -4.44 -1.41
N GLU A 14 9.83 -4.36 -2.17
CA GLU A 14 8.57 -3.76 -1.75
C GLU A 14 7.87 -4.66 -0.72
N ASN A 15 7.19 -4.06 0.23
CA ASN A 15 6.38 -4.72 1.25
C ASN A 15 4.92 -4.83 0.81
N THR A 16 4.52 -6.01 0.37
CA THR A 16 3.12 -6.38 0.14
C THR A 16 2.48 -6.84 1.45
N TYR A 17 1.24 -6.43 1.73
CA TYR A 17 0.56 -6.80 2.97
C TYR A 17 -0.76 -7.54 2.73
N ILE A 18 -1.05 -8.51 3.61
CA ILE A 18 -2.39 -9.06 3.79
C ILE A 18 -2.87 -8.66 5.18
N LEU A 19 -4.00 -7.95 5.24
CA LEU A 19 -4.72 -7.67 6.47
C LEU A 19 -5.88 -8.67 6.56
N HIS A 20 -5.92 -9.50 7.58
CA HIS A 20 -6.97 -10.50 7.72
C HIS A 20 -7.62 -10.43 9.11
N ASN A 21 -8.91 -10.74 9.17
CA ASN A 21 -9.66 -10.82 10.41
C ASN A 21 -9.94 -12.27 10.82
N GLU A 22 -10.56 -12.44 11.99
CA GLU A 22 -10.88 -13.77 12.56
C GLU A 22 -11.88 -14.55 11.69
N SER A 23 -12.71 -13.89 10.90
CA SER A 23 -13.63 -14.57 9.97
C SER A 23 -12.92 -15.15 8.74
N GLY A 24 -11.65 -14.80 8.54
CA GLY A 24 -10.87 -15.16 7.37
C GLY A 24 -11.10 -14.26 6.15
N ASP A 25 -11.86 -13.18 6.28
CA ASP A 25 -11.88 -12.16 5.22
C ASP A 25 -10.58 -11.36 5.25
N CYS A 26 -10.07 -10.96 4.08
CA CYS A 26 -8.81 -10.24 4.02
C CYS A 26 -8.78 -9.14 2.95
N ILE A 27 -7.82 -8.24 3.13
CA ILE A 27 -7.48 -7.14 2.24
C ILE A 27 -6.04 -7.36 1.76
N ILE A 28 -5.79 -7.20 0.48
CA ILE A 28 -4.44 -7.19 -0.09
C ILE A 28 -4.06 -5.74 -0.34
N VAL A 29 -2.91 -5.30 0.20
CA VAL A 29 -2.41 -3.93 0.06
C VAL A 29 -1.09 -3.97 -0.68
N ASP A 30 -0.96 -3.15 -1.71
CA ASP A 30 0.23 -2.95 -2.54
C ASP A 30 0.85 -4.28 -3.00
N PRO A 31 0.20 -5.08 -3.87
CA PRO A 31 0.77 -6.34 -4.30
C PRO A 31 1.94 -6.14 -5.27
N GLY A 32 3.17 -6.13 -4.74
CA GLY A 32 4.42 -5.97 -5.50
C GLY A 32 4.95 -7.25 -6.13
N CYS A 33 4.19 -8.35 -6.14
CA CYS A 33 4.62 -9.66 -6.61
C CYS A 33 4.92 -9.65 -8.12
N TYR A 34 6.21 -9.46 -8.46
CA TYR A 34 6.72 -9.36 -9.82
C TYR A 34 6.95 -10.75 -10.44
N PHE A 35 7.63 -11.65 -9.73
CA PHE A 35 7.97 -12.97 -10.21
C PHE A 35 6.85 -14.00 -10.01
N GLY A 36 6.84 -15.05 -10.86
CA GLY A 36 5.84 -16.11 -10.76
C GLY A 36 5.91 -16.92 -9.45
N ASN A 37 7.08 -17.03 -8.81
CA ASN A 37 7.20 -17.63 -7.48
C ASN A 37 6.59 -16.76 -6.37
N GLU A 38 6.73 -15.43 -6.46
CA GLU A 38 6.14 -14.48 -5.52
C GLU A 38 4.60 -14.50 -5.62
N ARG A 39 4.05 -14.55 -6.84
CA ARG A 39 2.60 -14.72 -7.07
C ARG A 39 2.08 -16.03 -6.48
N ARG A 40 2.84 -17.13 -6.63
CA ARG A 40 2.48 -18.40 -5.98
C ARG A 40 2.56 -18.29 -4.47
N GLU A 41 3.61 -17.71 -3.91
CA GLU A 41 3.74 -17.51 -2.47
C GLU A 41 2.55 -16.75 -1.89
N LEU A 42 2.13 -15.66 -2.52
CA LEU A 42 0.95 -14.88 -2.12
C LEU A 42 -0.31 -15.74 -2.18
N SER A 43 -0.57 -16.41 -3.32
CA SER A 43 -1.79 -17.21 -3.51
C SER A 43 -1.82 -18.47 -2.63
N ASP A 44 -0.69 -19.14 -2.44
CA ASP A 44 -0.58 -20.32 -1.59
C ASP A 44 -0.81 -19.95 -0.12
N THR A 45 -0.27 -18.83 0.34
CA THR A 45 -0.51 -18.33 1.70
C THR A 45 -1.99 -18.04 1.92
N ILE A 46 -2.65 -17.35 1.00
CA ILE A 46 -4.09 -17.07 1.08
C ILE A 46 -4.89 -18.38 1.13
N SER A 47 -4.58 -19.32 0.25
CA SER A 47 -5.30 -20.59 0.14
C SER A 47 -5.09 -21.48 1.38
N GLN A 48 -3.83 -21.63 1.84
CA GLN A 48 -3.49 -22.48 3.00
C GLN A 48 -4.13 -22.00 4.30
N ASN A 49 -4.34 -20.68 4.45
CA ASN A 49 -5.01 -20.09 5.60
C ASN A 49 -6.53 -20.00 5.42
N GLY A 50 -7.07 -20.35 4.26
CA GLY A 50 -8.50 -20.24 3.96
C GLY A 50 -9.00 -18.80 3.93
N TRP A 51 -8.11 -17.85 3.63
CA TRP A 51 -8.48 -16.42 3.58
C TRP A 51 -9.29 -16.12 2.32
N ARG A 52 -10.17 -15.13 2.44
CA ARG A 52 -11.07 -14.68 1.37
C ARG A 52 -10.80 -13.20 1.05
N PRO A 53 -10.01 -12.91 0.02
CA PRO A 53 -9.75 -11.53 -0.39
C PRO A 53 -11.06 -10.80 -0.75
N LYS A 54 -11.25 -9.61 -0.16
CA LYS A 54 -12.40 -8.73 -0.35
C LYS A 54 -12.04 -7.40 -0.99
N TYR A 55 -10.81 -6.95 -0.76
CA TYR A 55 -10.33 -5.69 -1.29
C TYR A 55 -8.90 -5.86 -1.82
N LEU A 56 -8.61 -5.13 -2.88
CA LEU A 56 -7.30 -4.83 -3.41
C LEU A 56 -7.09 -3.33 -3.28
N LEU A 57 -6.19 -2.92 -2.38
CA LEU A 57 -5.91 -1.52 -2.10
C LEU A 57 -4.49 -1.16 -2.55
N ASN A 58 -4.30 0.03 -3.11
CA ASN A 58 -2.98 0.58 -3.32
C ASN A 58 -2.84 1.90 -2.56
N THR A 59 -1.73 2.06 -1.83
CA THR A 59 -1.37 3.33 -1.19
C THR A 59 -1.03 4.37 -2.24
N HIS A 60 -0.35 3.96 -3.28
CA HIS A 60 0.00 4.74 -4.47
C HIS A 60 0.32 3.80 -5.65
N CYS A 61 0.63 4.36 -6.82
CA CYS A 61 0.74 3.57 -8.03
C CYS A 61 2.14 3.58 -8.66
N HIS A 62 3.22 3.72 -7.87
CA HIS A 62 4.55 3.41 -8.38
C HIS A 62 4.65 1.94 -8.78
N LEU A 63 5.54 1.65 -9.72
CA LEU A 63 5.58 0.38 -10.45
C LEU A 63 5.64 -0.85 -9.54
N ASP A 64 6.41 -0.78 -8.47
CA ASP A 64 6.64 -1.86 -7.51
C ASP A 64 5.43 -2.17 -6.63
N HIS A 65 4.59 -1.20 -6.33
CA HIS A 65 3.34 -1.38 -5.59
C HIS A 65 2.18 -1.93 -6.43
N VAL A 66 2.32 -1.93 -7.76
CA VAL A 66 1.25 -2.36 -8.68
C VAL A 66 1.63 -3.53 -9.59
N PHE A 67 2.82 -4.12 -9.45
CA PHE A 67 3.27 -5.26 -10.26
C PHE A 67 2.29 -6.43 -10.24
N GLY A 68 1.66 -6.67 -9.11
CA GLY A 68 0.72 -7.76 -8.89
C GLY A 68 -0.75 -7.40 -9.10
N ASN A 69 -1.10 -6.13 -9.33
CA ASN A 69 -2.50 -5.71 -9.43
C ASN A 69 -3.31 -6.54 -10.43
N LYS A 70 -2.76 -6.76 -11.63
CA LYS A 70 -3.44 -7.58 -12.65
C LYS A 70 -3.64 -9.02 -12.16
N PHE A 71 -2.59 -9.64 -11.61
CA PHE A 71 -2.65 -11.00 -11.10
C PHE A 71 -3.68 -11.15 -9.97
N VAL A 72 -3.67 -10.26 -8.99
CA VAL A 72 -4.59 -10.28 -7.86
C VAL A 72 -6.03 -10.06 -8.32
N SER A 73 -6.25 -9.05 -9.19
CA SER A 73 -7.57 -8.75 -9.75
C SER A 73 -8.15 -9.96 -10.50
N GLU A 74 -7.39 -10.56 -11.41
CA GLU A 74 -7.85 -11.70 -12.22
C GLU A 74 -8.03 -12.98 -11.39
N THR A 75 -7.22 -13.18 -10.34
CA THR A 75 -7.29 -14.38 -9.49
C THR A 75 -8.46 -14.36 -8.53
N TYR A 76 -8.79 -13.20 -7.98
CA TYR A 76 -9.78 -13.07 -6.90
C TYR A 76 -11.02 -12.26 -7.29
N ASP A 77 -11.12 -11.85 -8.57
CA ASP A 77 -12.23 -11.01 -9.08
C ASP A 77 -12.38 -9.71 -8.28
N LEU A 78 -11.24 -9.01 -8.04
CA LEU A 78 -11.18 -7.78 -7.29
C LEU A 78 -10.87 -6.57 -8.19
N ILE A 79 -11.50 -5.44 -7.88
CA ILE A 79 -11.19 -4.16 -8.51
C ILE A 79 -10.15 -3.43 -7.64
N PRO A 80 -9.04 -2.93 -8.21
CA PRO A 80 -8.08 -2.11 -7.46
C PRO A 80 -8.72 -0.80 -7.00
N HIS A 81 -8.55 -0.48 -5.71
CA HIS A 81 -8.94 0.78 -5.09
C HIS A 81 -7.71 1.66 -4.95
N ILE A 82 -7.76 2.84 -5.55
CA ILE A 82 -6.69 3.84 -5.55
C ILE A 82 -7.27 5.23 -5.29
N HIS A 83 -6.45 6.24 -5.00
CA HIS A 83 -6.91 7.61 -5.14
C HIS A 83 -6.94 8.01 -6.63
N GLU A 84 -7.96 8.76 -7.07
CA GLU A 84 -8.12 9.13 -8.50
C GLU A 84 -6.87 9.82 -9.08
N GLY A 85 -6.22 10.67 -8.29
CA GLY A 85 -4.98 11.36 -8.68
C GLY A 85 -3.78 10.44 -8.94
N GLU A 86 -3.83 9.16 -8.56
CA GLU A 86 -2.81 8.15 -8.86
C GLU A 86 -3.00 7.49 -10.23
N LYS A 87 -4.12 7.70 -10.90
CA LYS A 87 -4.38 7.11 -12.22
C LYS A 87 -3.30 7.44 -13.26
N PRO A 88 -2.79 8.69 -13.38
CA PRO A 88 -1.68 8.97 -14.30
C PRO A 88 -0.38 8.23 -13.94
N VAL A 89 -0.12 7.98 -12.64
CA VAL A 89 1.04 7.22 -12.18
C VAL A 89 0.89 5.76 -12.56
N LEU A 90 -0.30 5.17 -12.34
CA LEU A 90 -0.63 3.81 -12.77
C LEU A 90 -0.47 3.63 -14.28
N GLU A 91 -0.97 4.57 -15.08
CA GLU A 91 -0.84 4.54 -16.54
C GLU A 91 0.62 4.64 -17.00
N TYR A 92 1.46 5.37 -16.27
CA TYR A 92 2.88 5.53 -16.57
C TYR A 92 3.74 4.37 -16.06
N ALA A 93 3.29 3.58 -15.09
CA ALA A 93 4.07 2.53 -14.42
C ALA A 93 4.77 1.55 -15.40
N PRO A 94 4.16 1.07 -16.51
CA PRO A 94 4.86 0.21 -17.46
C PRO A 94 6.04 0.91 -18.16
N ALA A 95 5.89 2.19 -18.50
CA ALA A 95 6.97 2.96 -19.13
C ALA A 95 8.11 3.24 -18.14
N ALA A 96 7.79 3.47 -16.87
CA ALA A 96 8.78 3.56 -15.80
C ALA A 96 9.52 2.23 -15.63
N ALA A 97 8.81 1.11 -15.57
CA ALA A 97 9.37 -0.22 -15.40
C ALA A 97 10.36 -0.61 -16.50
N LEU A 98 10.10 -0.23 -17.76
CA LEU A 98 11.02 -0.44 -18.86
C LEU A 98 12.37 0.24 -18.64
N LYS A 99 12.40 1.43 -18.03
CA LYS A 99 13.65 2.15 -17.70
C LYS A 99 14.48 1.42 -16.64
N TRP A 100 13.82 0.61 -15.80
CA TRP A 100 14.48 -0.21 -14.78
C TRP A 100 14.76 -1.64 -15.25
N GLY A 101 14.44 -1.96 -16.52
CA GLY A 101 14.60 -3.31 -17.05
C GLY A 101 13.63 -4.33 -16.46
N MET A 102 12.50 -3.86 -15.93
CA MET A 102 11.49 -4.67 -15.25
C MET A 102 10.12 -4.60 -15.97
N PRO A 103 10.02 -5.04 -17.23
CA PRO A 103 8.76 -4.99 -17.96
C PRO A 103 7.68 -5.83 -17.27
N PHE A 104 6.49 -5.29 -17.14
CA PHE A 104 5.32 -6.01 -16.61
C PHE A 104 4.05 -5.63 -17.35
N GLU A 105 3.03 -6.46 -17.21
CA GLU A 105 1.71 -6.22 -17.76
C GLU A 105 0.84 -5.51 -16.71
N ASN A 106 0.52 -4.25 -16.98
CA ASN A 106 -0.28 -3.43 -16.07
C ASN A 106 -1.76 -3.85 -16.07
N TYR A 107 -2.43 -3.62 -14.97
CA TYR A 107 -3.88 -3.70 -14.88
C TYR A 107 -4.53 -2.61 -15.75
N LYS A 108 -5.59 -2.98 -16.49
CA LYS A 108 -6.32 -2.08 -17.42
C LYS A 108 -7.84 -2.15 -17.24
N GLY A 109 -8.30 -2.83 -16.21
CA GLY A 109 -9.72 -2.95 -15.91
C GLY A 109 -10.31 -1.72 -15.20
N PRO A 110 -11.53 -1.82 -14.67
CA PRO A 110 -12.16 -0.81 -13.84
C PRO A 110 -11.33 -0.47 -12.60
N LEU A 111 -11.47 0.74 -12.09
CA LEU A 111 -10.85 1.22 -10.85
C LEU A 111 -11.95 1.75 -9.93
N GLU A 112 -11.81 1.52 -8.63
CA GLU A 112 -12.58 2.19 -7.59
C GLU A 112 -11.72 3.28 -6.96
N PHE A 113 -12.34 4.41 -6.60
CA PHE A 113 -11.61 5.55 -6.07
C PHE A 113 -11.92 5.76 -4.60
N LEU A 114 -10.86 6.07 -3.85
CA LEU A 114 -10.91 6.41 -2.44
C LEU A 114 -10.40 7.83 -2.22
N GLU A 115 -11.08 8.56 -1.34
CA GLU A 115 -10.74 9.92 -0.97
C GLU A 115 -10.42 10.00 0.54
N GLU A 116 -9.83 11.13 0.96
CA GLU A 116 -9.55 11.39 2.38
C GLU A 116 -10.82 11.27 3.24
N GLY A 117 -10.75 10.48 4.29
CA GLY A 117 -11.85 10.26 5.23
C GLY A 117 -12.75 9.08 4.89
N ASP A 118 -12.61 8.49 3.71
CA ASP A 118 -13.33 7.25 3.36
C ASP A 118 -13.01 6.12 4.32
N LEU A 119 -13.95 5.19 4.45
CA LEU A 119 -13.84 4.04 5.33
C LEU A 119 -13.91 2.73 4.52
N VAL A 120 -12.84 1.96 4.55
CA VAL A 120 -12.82 0.58 4.03
C VAL A 120 -13.21 -0.35 5.17
N LYS A 121 -14.30 -1.12 4.99
CA LYS A 121 -14.86 -1.99 6.02
C LYS A 121 -14.64 -3.47 5.68
N LEU A 122 -14.05 -4.21 6.61
CA LEU A 122 -13.90 -5.66 6.53
C LEU A 122 -14.63 -6.33 7.72
N GLY A 123 -15.93 -6.56 7.56
CA GLY A 123 -16.81 -6.90 8.68
C GLY A 123 -16.93 -5.72 9.65
N ASP A 124 -16.54 -5.93 10.90
CA ASP A 124 -16.53 -4.87 11.93
C ASP A 124 -15.21 -4.07 11.95
N ASP A 125 -14.18 -4.54 11.26
CA ASP A 125 -12.90 -3.86 11.17
C ASP A 125 -12.95 -2.71 10.16
N VAL A 126 -12.31 -1.59 10.48
CA VAL A 126 -12.40 -0.36 9.70
C VAL A 126 -11.00 0.22 9.47
N LEU A 127 -10.69 0.51 8.21
CA LEU A 127 -9.53 1.32 7.82
C LEU A 127 -10.01 2.69 7.36
N LYS A 128 -9.46 3.75 7.94
CA LYS A 128 -9.70 5.12 7.50
C LYS A 128 -8.65 5.54 6.48
N VAL A 129 -9.09 6.11 5.38
CA VAL A 129 -8.20 6.68 4.36
C VAL A 129 -7.66 8.02 4.83
N LEU A 130 -6.33 8.17 4.81
CA LEU A 130 -5.60 9.41 5.11
C LEU A 130 -4.89 9.87 3.84
N PHE A 131 -5.02 11.14 3.46
CA PHE A 131 -4.39 11.70 2.26
C PHE A 131 -3.02 12.31 2.58
N ALA A 132 -1.95 11.68 2.09
CA ALA A 132 -0.57 12.03 2.39
C ALA A 132 0.31 12.13 1.12
N PRO A 133 -0.01 13.04 0.17
CA PRO A 133 0.77 13.24 -1.04
C PRO A 133 2.16 13.82 -0.75
N GLY A 134 3.05 13.70 -1.74
CA GLY A 134 4.40 14.26 -1.71
C GLY A 134 5.47 13.29 -2.21
N HIS A 135 5.40 12.00 -1.85
CA HIS A 135 6.15 10.94 -2.51
C HIS A 135 5.55 10.64 -3.90
N SER A 136 4.24 10.47 -3.96
CA SER A 136 3.41 10.37 -5.16
C SER A 136 2.37 11.49 -5.13
N PRO A 137 1.78 11.90 -6.27
CA PRO A 137 0.90 13.07 -6.34
C PRO A 137 -0.37 12.93 -5.50
N ALA A 138 -0.84 11.71 -5.25
CA ALA A 138 -2.08 11.48 -4.54
C ALA A 138 -2.02 10.25 -3.61
N HIS A 139 -0.87 10.07 -2.98
CA HIS A 139 -0.63 8.98 -2.03
C HIS A 139 -1.67 9.00 -0.89
N ILE A 140 -2.21 7.82 -0.57
CA ILE A 140 -3.10 7.59 0.58
C ILE A 140 -2.51 6.55 1.53
N CYS A 141 -2.83 6.66 2.81
CA CYS A 141 -2.51 5.68 3.84
C CYS A 141 -3.79 5.08 4.39
N PHE A 142 -3.71 3.87 4.98
CA PHE A 142 -4.88 3.21 5.57
C PHE A 142 -4.65 3.02 7.07
N TYR A 143 -5.38 3.77 7.88
CA TYR A 143 -5.26 3.78 9.34
C TYR A 143 -6.32 2.91 10.00
N CYS A 144 -5.88 1.93 10.77
CA CYS A 144 -6.72 1.15 11.69
C CYS A 144 -6.58 1.70 13.11
N GLU A 145 -7.52 2.54 13.54
CA GLU A 145 -7.49 3.12 14.88
C GLU A 145 -7.67 2.06 15.97
N ALA A 146 -8.58 1.11 15.75
CA ALA A 146 -8.89 0.06 16.73
C ALA A 146 -7.68 -0.85 17.05
N ASP A 147 -6.86 -1.13 16.05
CA ASP A 147 -5.69 -2.02 16.19
C ASP A 147 -4.37 -1.24 16.25
N GLY A 148 -4.41 0.11 16.21
CA GLY A 148 -3.25 0.98 16.43
C GLY A 148 -2.17 0.87 15.36
N PHE A 149 -2.53 0.76 14.07
CA PHE A 149 -1.55 0.72 12.99
C PHE A 149 -1.98 1.54 11.76
N VAL A 150 -1.01 1.89 10.92
CA VAL A 150 -1.22 2.51 9.62
C VAL A 150 -0.40 1.83 8.54
N MET A 151 -1.04 1.48 7.40
CA MET A 151 -0.36 1.13 6.17
C MET A 151 0.13 2.43 5.53
N GLY A 152 1.41 2.73 5.72
CA GLY A 152 1.99 4.03 5.41
C GLY A 152 2.44 4.17 3.95
N GLY A 153 2.55 3.06 3.20
CA GLY A 153 3.21 3.08 1.90
C GLY A 153 4.55 3.80 1.98
N ASP A 154 4.82 4.67 1.03
CA ASP A 154 6.10 5.36 0.89
C ASP A 154 6.09 6.79 1.48
N VAL A 155 5.36 7.00 2.57
CA VAL A 155 5.36 8.29 3.28
C VAL A 155 6.43 8.33 4.35
N LEU A 156 6.43 7.37 5.28
CA LEU A 156 7.30 7.36 6.46
C LEU A 156 7.93 5.98 6.64
N PHE A 157 9.26 5.94 6.64
CA PHE A 157 10.06 4.75 6.86
C PHE A 157 10.78 4.79 8.21
N ARG A 158 11.36 3.68 8.61
CA ARG A 158 12.23 3.66 9.78
C ARG A 158 13.50 4.50 9.52
N ASN A 159 13.66 5.60 10.25
CA ASN A 159 14.74 6.59 10.11
C ASN A 159 14.82 7.27 8.73
N SER A 160 13.72 7.30 7.99
CA SER A 160 13.71 7.88 6.63
C SER A 160 12.30 8.25 6.18
N ILE A 161 12.21 8.87 5.01
CA ILE A 161 10.96 9.21 4.34
C ILE A 161 11.01 8.78 2.87
N GLY A 162 9.87 8.74 2.21
CA GLY A 162 9.79 8.46 0.78
C GLY A 162 10.59 9.47 -0.05
N ARG A 163 11.15 8.99 -1.18
CA ARG A 163 11.81 9.87 -2.15
C ARG A 163 10.80 10.78 -2.83
N THR A 164 11.27 11.94 -3.29
CA THR A 164 10.40 12.96 -3.91
C THR A 164 10.92 13.48 -5.25
N ASP A 165 11.90 12.77 -5.83
CA ASP A 165 12.55 13.11 -7.09
C ASP A 165 11.92 12.42 -8.33
N LEU A 166 10.88 11.61 -8.13
CA LEU A 166 10.10 11.01 -9.21
C LEU A 166 9.01 11.98 -9.72
N PRO A 167 8.47 11.76 -10.93
CA PRO A 167 7.41 12.61 -11.48
C PRO A 167 6.20 12.69 -10.54
N GLY A 168 5.80 13.91 -10.17
CA GLY A 168 4.72 14.17 -9.23
C GLY A 168 5.16 14.27 -7.77
N GLY A 169 6.45 13.98 -7.46
CA GLY A 169 7.01 14.13 -6.11
C GLY A 169 7.17 15.60 -5.71
N ASN A 170 7.01 15.87 -4.41
CA ASN A 170 7.16 17.20 -3.80
C ASN A 170 7.64 17.04 -2.35
N HIS A 171 8.90 17.40 -2.10
CA HIS A 171 9.55 17.23 -0.81
C HIS A 171 8.87 18.03 0.31
N ASP A 172 8.61 19.32 0.05
CA ASP A 172 8.02 20.20 1.08
C ASP A 172 6.61 19.74 1.46
N LEU A 173 5.84 19.29 0.47
CA LEU A 173 4.52 18.71 0.69
C LEU A 173 4.60 17.40 1.50
N LEU A 174 5.55 16.50 1.18
CA LEU A 174 5.74 15.27 1.94
C LEU A 174 6.05 15.56 3.41
N ILE A 175 7.02 16.46 3.68
CA ILE A 175 7.35 16.88 5.04
C ILE A 175 6.16 17.48 5.77
N GLN A 176 5.37 18.31 5.09
CA GLN A 176 4.14 18.87 5.66
C GLN A 176 3.15 17.75 6.01
N LYS A 177 2.90 16.81 5.09
CA LYS A 177 1.96 15.70 5.31
C LYS A 177 2.43 14.74 6.39
N ILE A 178 3.71 14.46 6.51
CA ILE A 178 4.25 13.68 7.64
C ILE A 178 3.88 14.36 8.96
N LYS A 179 4.03 15.68 9.08
CA LYS A 179 3.71 16.43 10.32
C LYS A 179 2.21 16.49 10.58
N ASP A 180 1.40 16.77 9.56
CA ASP A 180 -0.02 17.09 9.70
C ASP A 180 -0.92 15.85 9.67
N VAL A 181 -0.45 14.72 9.10
CA VAL A 181 -1.23 13.48 8.94
C VAL A 181 -0.64 12.34 9.75
N MET A 182 0.67 12.07 9.63
CA MET A 182 1.29 10.92 10.30
C MET A 182 1.60 11.25 11.76
N TYR A 183 2.25 12.37 12.04
CA TYR A 183 2.69 12.72 13.39
C TYR A 183 1.55 13.16 14.33
N VAL A 184 0.32 13.33 13.84
CA VAL A 184 -0.85 13.55 14.71
C VAL A 184 -1.45 12.25 15.23
N LEU A 185 -1.08 11.09 14.67
CA LEU A 185 -1.48 9.80 15.18
C LEU A 185 -0.81 9.51 16.54
N PRO A 186 -1.42 8.63 17.37
CA PRO A 186 -0.83 8.22 18.65
C PRO A 186 0.59 7.69 18.50
N ASP A 187 1.45 7.98 19.47
CA ASP A 187 2.88 7.60 19.42
C ASP A 187 3.13 6.09 19.31
N GLU A 188 2.22 5.28 19.87
CA GLU A 188 2.24 3.81 19.80
C GLU A 188 1.77 3.25 18.45
N THR A 189 1.21 4.07 17.56
CA THR A 189 0.75 3.62 16.25
C THR A 189 1.89 3.00 15.45
N ILE A 190 1.72 1.73 15.06
CA ILE A 190 2.68 1.02 14.22
C ILE A 190 2.55 1.50 12.78
N VAL A 191 3.65 1.87 12.16
CA VAL A 191 3.72 2.20 10.73
C VAL A 191 4.23 0.98 9.98
N TYR A 192 3.45 0.48 9.05
CA TYR A 192 3.83 -0.52 8.06
C TYR A 192 4.20 0.20 6.75
N PRO A 193 5.50 0.35 6.45
CA PRO A 193 5.96 1.11 5.29
C PRO A 193 5.95 0.28 4.01
N GLY A 194 6.01 0.93 2.85
CA GLY A 194 6.16 0.24 1.57
C GLY A 194 7.51 -0.46 1.39
N HIS A 195 8.54 -0.05 2.15
CA HIS A 195 9.87 -0.67 2.13
C HIS A 195 10.49 -0.75 3.52
N GLY A 196 11.28 -1.82 3.76
CA GLY A 196 12.06 -1.99 4.97
C GLY A 196 11.24 -2.41 6.18
N GLU A 197 11.77 -2.13 7.37
CA GLU A 197 11.18 -2.55 8.63
C GLU A 197 10.05 -1.61 9.08
N LYS A 198 9.07 -2.17 9.79
CA LYS A 198 8.05 -1.38 10.50
C LYS A 198 8.67 -0.49 11.57
N THR A 199 8.01 0.62 11.87
CA THR A 199 8.40 1.56 12.91
C THR A 199 7.18 2.00 13.73
N THR A 200 7.30 3.03 14.56
CA THR A 200 6.18 3.66 15.24
C THR A 200 6.21 5.18 15.06
N ILE A 201 5.07 5.79 15.12
CA ILE A 201 4.96 7.26 15.04
C ILE A 201 5.84 7.94 16.08
N GLY A 202 5.79 7.48 17.33
CA GLY A 202 6.59 8.07 18.41
C GLY A 202 8.10 7.87 18.25
N TYR A 203 8.55 6.79 17.60
CA TYR A 203 9.96 6.62 17.29
C TYR A 203 10.42 7.65 16.25
N GLU A 204 9.68 7.80 15.14
CA GLU A 204 10.05 8.70 14.05
C GLU A 204 9.94 10.20 14.43
N LYS A 205 9.03 10.56 15.33
CA LYS A 205 8.97 11.94 15.86
C LYS A 205 10.22 12.37 16.64
N ARG A 206 10.97 11.38 17.18
CA ARG A 206 12.14 11.66 18.05
C ARG A 206 13.48 11.50 17.34
N ASN A 207 13.51 10.95 16.15
CA ASN A 207 14.72 10.67 15.36
C ASN A 207 14.68 11.33 13.99
#